data_4dbc75e1865ae1a4665a4d0adfefe100
#
_entry.id   4dbc75e1865ae1a4665a4d0adfefe100
#
_cell.length_a   1.000
_cell.length_b   1.000
_cell.length_c   1.000
_cell.angle_alpha   90.00
_cell.angle_beta   90.00
_cell.angle_gamma   90.00
#
_symmetry.space_group_name_H-M   'P 1'
#
loop_
_entity.id
_entity.type
_entity.pdbx_description
1 polymer ?
#
loop_
_entity_poly.entity_id
_entity_poly.type
_entity_poly.pdbx_seq_one_letter_code
_entity_poly.pdbx_strand_id
1 'polypeptide(L)'
;MRKKVLLFLFSVAFALSFSSCATIIGGAKYNAKVQVPGHPNATITVDGQYKGQGEANFLVKRRDADKLAITVQEENCEPETTQFTRKSFRGWAFVGTLVGWTGVVPNTYIPLPWGVAVDGITGAWWKPDINETGVSKIDYDHFLYTINYKAIPKADQIIPTETPKEKASPEKSKTDRLRELKQLLDDGILTQEEYEKEKSKILESD
;
A
#
# COMPACT_ATOMS: atom_id res chain seq x y z
N MET A 1 24.86 -27.82 46.65
CA MET A 1 24.50 -26.43 46.26
C MET A 1 25.35 -25.93 45.10
N ARG A 2 26.68 -26.03 45.11
CA ARG A 2 27.57 -25.51 44.04
C ARG A 2 27.24 -26.00 42.62
N LYS A 3 26.91 -27.29 42.43
CA LYS A 3 26.56 -27.83 41.07
C LYS A 3 25.28 -27.22 40.51
N LYS A 4 24.25 -26.96 41.34
CA LYS A 4 22.99 -26.33 40.89
C LYS A 4 23.18 -24.85 40.53
N VAL A 5 24.01 -24.13 41.27
CA VAL A 5 24.37 -22.74 40.95
C VAL A 5 25.19 -22.64 39.67
N LEU A 6 26.11 -23.59 39.47
CA LEU A 6 26.90 -23.64 38.24
C LEU A 6 26.08 -23.93 37.00
N LEU A 7 25.09 -24.88 37.13
CA LEU A 7 24.13 -25.18 36.07
C LEU A 7 23.23 -24.00 35.75
N PHE A 8 22.77 -23.28 36.79
CA PHE A 8 21.96 -22.08 36.59
C PHE A 8 22.73 -20.95 35.91
N LEU A 9 23.96 -20.70 36.31
CA LEU A 9 24.85 -19.72 35.67
C LEU A 9 25.16 -20.08 34.22
N PHE A 10 25.38 -21.37 33.94
CA PHE A 10 25.60 -21.86 32.58
C PHE A 10 24.34 -21.71 31.71
N SER A 11 23.16 -21.98 32.26
CA SER A 11 21.88 -21.78 31.57
C SER A 11 21.60 -20.30 31.27
N VAL A 12 21.91 -19.39 32.20
CA VAL A 12 21.77 -17.95 31.99
C VAL A 12 22.77 -17.45 30.95
N ALA A 13 24.04 -17.86 31.03
CA ALA A 13 25.06 -17.52 30.04
C ALA A 13 24.69 -18.05 28.65
N PHE A 14 24.14 -19.27 28.58
CA PHE A 14 23.66 -19.86 27.33
C PHE A 14 22.44 -19.08 26.77
N ALA A 15 21.48 -18.68 27.60
CA ALA A 15 20.33 -17.88 27.18
C ALA A 15 20.74 -16.48 26.64
N LEU A 16 21.72 -15.82 27.27
CA LEU A 16 22.27 -14.55 26.82
C LEU A 16 23.05 -14.66 25.51
N SER A 17 23.55 -15.86 25.18
CA SER A 17 24.30 -16.11 23.94
C SER A 17 23.41 -16.15 22.68
N PHE A 18 22.08 -16.21 22.81
CA PHE A 18 21.16 -16.25 21.67
C PHE A 18 20.70 -14.87 21.16
N SER A 19 21.07 -13.78 21.84
CA SER A 19 20.76 -12.44 21.36
C SER A 19 21.93 -11.87 20.57
N SER A 20 21.73 -11.58 19.28
CA SER A 20 22.78 -11.00 18.45
C SER A 20 22.76 -9.46 18.51
N CYS A 21 23.93 -8.82 18.27
CA CYS A 21 24.05 -7.36 18.30
C CYS A 21 23.11 -6.67 17.31
N ALA A 22 22.93 -7.18 16.10
CA ALA A 22 22.05 -6.57 15.11
C ALA A 22 20.58 -6.70 15.52
N THR A 23 20.20 -7.82 16.14
CA THR A 23 18.87 -8.02 16.70
C THR A 23 18.64 -7.15 17.93
N ILE A 24 19.69 -6.90 18.76
CA ILE A 24 19.60 -6.03 19.94
C ILE A 24 19.52 -4.55 19.55
N ILE A 25 20.37 -4.07 18.62
CA ILE A 25 20.50 -2.64 18.32
C ILE A 25 19.41 -2.15 17.35
N GLY A 26 18.92 -2.99 16.47
CA GLY A 26 17.94 -2.58 15.45
C GLY A 26 16.77 -3.50 15.28
N GLY A 27 16.66 -4.55 16.11
CA GLY A 27 15.57 -5.52 16.07
C GLY A 27 15.46 -6.31 14.76
N ALA A 28 14.70 -7.40 14.82
CA ALA A 28 14.34 -8.20 13.66
C ALA A 28 13.11 -7.66 12.91
N LYS A 29 12.55 -6.53 13.36
CA LYS A 29 11.36 -5.88 12.80
C LYS A 29 11.63 -4.39 12.58
N TYR A 30 10.79 -3.77 11.73
CA TYR A 30 10.74 -2.32 11.54
C TYR A 30 9.29 -1.85 11.54
N ASN A 31 9.08 -0.56 11.79
CA ASN A 31 7.78 0.08 11.73
C ASN A 31 7.48 0.48 10.28
N ALA A 32 6.42 -0.05 9.72
CA ALA A 32 5.87 0.37 8.44
C ALA A 32 4.71 1.33 8.70
N LYS A 33 4.83 2.56 8.22
CA LYS A 33 3.73 3.51 8.13
C LYS A 33 3.24 3.51 6.69
N VAL A 34 1.96 3.24 6.49
CA VAL A 34 1.30 3.30 5.18
C VAL A 34 0.45 4.54 5.11
N GLN A 35 0.50 5.26 4.00
CA GLN A 35 -0.37 6.39 3.70
C GLN A 35 -0.99 6.25 2.32
N VAL A 36 -2.29 6.56 2.21
CA VAL A 36 -3.05 6.58 0.96
C VAL A 36 -3.53 8.01 0.71
N PRO A 37 -2.73 8.86 0.03
CA PRO A 37 -3.06 10.25 -0.18
C PRO A 37 -4.37 10.42 -0.96
N GLY A 38 -5.23 11.33 -0.49
CA GLY A 38 -6.53 11.59 -1.13
C GLY A 38 -7.66 10.63 -0.75
N HIS A 39 -7.37 9.53 -0.04
CA HIS A 39 -8.33 8.48 0.31
C HIS A 39 -8.33 8.18 1.82
N PRO A 40 -8.81 9.10 2.68
CA PRO A 40 -8.75 8.94 4.14
C PRO A 40 -9.61 7.78 4.64
N ASN A 41 -10.61 7.36 3.88
CA ASN A 41 -11.52 6.27 4.22
C ASN A 41 -11.13 4.92 3.58
N ALA A 42 -10.05 4.89 2.79
CA ALA A 42 -9.60 3.65 2.17
C ALA A 42 -9.10 2.65 3.21
N THR A 43 -9.66 1.46 3.21
CA THR A 43 -9.27 0.35 4.09
C THR A 43 -7.92 -0.21 3.66
N ILE A 44 -6.99 -0.32 4.60
CA ILE A 44 -5.66 -0.88 4.37
C ILE A 44 -5.59 -2.27 4.99
N THR A 45 -5.27 -3.27 4.17
CA THR A 45 -5.05 -4.65 4.59
C THR A 45 -3.66 -5.13 4.18
N VAL A 46 -3.04 -5.94 5.04
CA VAL A 46 -1.74 -6.55 4.79
C VAL A 46 -1.86 -8.04 5.10
N ASP A 47 -1.50 -8.88 4.15
CA ASP A 47 -1.65 -10.34 4.25
C ASP A 47 -3.08 -10.75 4.69
N GLY A 48 -4.11 -10.05 4.17
CA GLY A 48 -5.52 -10.27 4.50
C GLY A 48 -5.96 -9.75 5.86
N GLN A 49 -5.07 -9.13 6.65
CA GLN A 49 -5.39 -8.54 7.95
C GLN A 49 -5.60 -7.03 7.85
N TYR A 50 -6.71 -6.56 8.38
CA TYR A 50 -6.98 -5.13 8.53
C TYR A 50 -5.91 -4.43 9.38
N LYS A 51 -5.41 -3.29 8.93
CA LYS A 51 -4.38 -2.50 9.60
C LYS A 51 -4.81 -1.06 9.92
N GLY A 52 -5.74 -0.48 9.16
CA GLY A 52 -6.22 0.88 9.37
C GLY A 52 -7.01 1.43 8.18
N GLN A 53 -7.39 2.71 8.26
CA GLN A 53 -8.04 3.46 7.18
C GLN A 53 -7.24 4.72 6.87
N GLY A 54 -7.00 5.00 5.58
CA GLY A 54 -6.21 6.13 5.10
C GLY A 54 -4.75 6.09 5.52
N GLU A 55 -4.50 5.77 6.78
CA GLU A 55 -3.18 5.54 7.38
C GLU A 55 -3.17 4.25 8.21
N ALA A 56 -2.02 3.58 8.22
CA ALA A 56 -1.80 2.40 9.05
C ALA A 56 -0.35 2.35 9.56
N ASN A 57 -0.16 1.89 10.81
CA ASN A 57 1.15 1.66 11.40
C ASN A 57 1.21 0.22 11.92
N PHE A 58 2.20 -0.53 11.47
CA PHE A 58 2.39 -1.92 11.91
C PHE A 58 3.86 -2.36 11.82
N LEU A 59 4.16 -3.45 12.51
CA LEU A 59 5.50 -4.02 12.53
C LEU A 59 5.66 -5.08 11.45
N VAL A 60 6.72 -4.96 10.65
CA VAL A 60 7.10 -5.90 9.59
C VAL A 60 8.42 -6.58 9.97
N LYS A 61 8.53 -7.89 9.73
CA LYS A 61 9.79 -8.60 9.90
C LYS A 61 10.77 -8.16 8.80
N ARG A 62 12.01 -7.85 9.17
CA ARG A 62 13.02 -7.40 8.21
C ARG A 62 13.31 -8.39 7.09
N ARG A 63 13.26 -9.68 7.39
CA ARG A 63 13.44 -10.75 6.39
C ARG A 63 12.38 -10.73 5.29
N ASP A 64 11.18 -10.23 5.60
CA ASP A 64 10.01 -10.21 4.73
C ASP A 64 9.82 -8.82 4.07
N ALA A 65 10.82 -7.94 4.14
CA ALA A 65 10.77 -6.59 3.59
C ALA A 65 10.58 -6.56 2.05
N ASP A 66 10.95 -7.64 1.36
CA ASP A 66 10.76 -7.86 -0.08
C ASP A 66 9.50 -8.67 -0.43
N LYS A 67 8.61 -8.88 0.53
CA LYS A 67 7.37 -9.67 0.35
C LYS A 67 6.13 -8.95 0.86
N LEU A 68 6.23 -7.65 1.07
CA LEU A 68 5.15 -6.86 1.63
C LEU A 68 4.11 -6.58 0.55
N ALA A 69 2.92 -7.16 0.69
CA ALA A 69 1.76 -6.89 -0.15
C ALA A 69 0.73 -6.09 0.64
N ILE A 70 0.42 -4.89 0.17
CA ILE A 70 -0.54 -3.99 0.79
C ILE A 70 -1.72 -3.85 -0.15
N THR A 71 -2.90 -4.22 0.32
CA THR A 71 -4.15 -4.07 -0.41
C THR A 71 -4.91 -2.87 0.15
N VAL A 72 -5.30 -1.98 -0.73
CA VAL A 72 -6.10 -0.79 -0.43
C VAL A 72 -7.45 -0.94 -1.10
N GLN A 73 -8.51 -0.65 -0.38
CA GLN A 73 -9.88 -0.71 -0.88
C GLN A 73 -10.72 0.39 -0.27
N GLU A 74 -11.41 1.14 -1.08
CA GLU A 74 -12.46 2.07 -0.66
C GLU A 74 -13.85 1.45 -0.87
N GLU A 75 -14.84 1.95 -0.18
CA GLU A 75 -16.22 1.45 -0.28
C GLU A 75 -16.72 1.54 -1.74
N ASN A 76 -17.32 0.46 -2.23
CA ASN A 76 -17.82 0.33 -3.61
C ASN A 76 -16.76 0.45 -4.72
N CYS A 77 -15.46 0.35 -4.36
CA CYS A 77 -14.35 0.37 -5.31
C CYS A 77 -13.64 -0.98 -5.38
N GLU A 78 -12.92 -1.20 -6.48
CA GLU A 78 -12.09 -2.37 -6.63
C GLU A 78 -10.87 -2.30 -5.71
N PRO A 79 -10.46 -3.44 -5.09
CA PRO A 79 -9.23 -3.48 -4.30
C PRO A 79 -8.02 -3.40 -5.21
N GLU A 80 -7.05 -2.57 -4.84
CA GLU A 80 -5.75 -2.50 -5.49
C GLU A 80 -4.67 -3.04 -4.56
N THR A 81 -3.85 -3.97 -5.05
CA THR A 81 -2.74 -4.55 -4.28
C THR A 81 -1.41 -4.07 -4.84
N THR A 82 -0.66 -3.37 -4.02
CA THR A 82 0.71 -2.96 -4.31
C THR A 82 1.68 -3.91 -3.62
N GLN A 83 2.61 -4.49 -4.39
CA GLN A 83 3.64 -5.38 -3.88
C GLN A 83 4.98 -4.65 -3.83
N PHE A 84 5.65 -4.74 -2.67
CA PHE A 84 7.00 -4.25 -2.47
C PHE A 84 7.95 -5.44 -2.47
N THR A 85 8.85 -5.48 -3.46
CA THR A 85 9.67 -6.67 -3.76
C THR A 85 11.15 -6.43 -3.56
N ARG A 86 11.54 -5.21 -3.17
CA ARG A 86 12.94 -4.83 -3.02
C ARG A 86 13.33 -4.65 -1.57
N LYS A 87 14.49 -5.18 -1.23
CA LYS A 87 15.13 -4.95 0.06
C LYS A 87 16.59 -4.56 -0.14
N SER A 88 17.14 -3.79 0.76
CA SER A 88 18.52 -3.38 0.76
C SER A 88 19.26 -3.88 1.99
N PHE A 89 20.57 -4.02 1.85
CA PHE A 89 21.42 -4.57 2.90
C PHE A 89 21.84 -3.49 3.92
N ARG A 90 21.79 -3.83 5.21
CA ARG A 90 22.20 -2.98 6.31
C ARG A 90 23.67 -3.31 6.71
N GLY A 91 24.63 -2.76 5.97
CA GLY A 91 26.06 -3.05 6.19
C GLY A 91 26.51 -2.83 7.64
N TRP A 92 26.05 -1.76 8.29
CA TRP A 92 26.35 -1.48 9.69
C TRP A 92 25.85 -2.56 10.66
N ALA A 93 24.64 -3.08 10.44
CA ALA A 93 24.11 -4.14 11.27
C ALA A 93 24.93 -5.43 11.12
N PHE A 94 25.37 -5.73 9.90
CA PHE A 94 26.26 -6.86 9.61
C PHE A 94 27.63 -6.70 10.28
N VAL A 95 28.26 -5.52 10.14
CA VAL A 95 29.54 -5.22 10.84
C VAL A 95 29.36 -5.33 12.35
N GLY A 96 28.26 -4.81 12.90
CA GLY A 96 27.93 -4.94 14.32
C GLY A 96 27.82 -6.40 14.77
N THR A 97 27.22 -7.26 13.92
CA THR A 97 27.18 -8.71 14.18
C THR A 97 28.57 -9.32 14.23
N LEU A 98 29.42 -9.01 13.26
CA LEU A 98 30.78 -9.55 13.20
C LEU A 98 31.64 -9.10 14.39
N VAL A 99 31.58 -7.80 14.77
CA VAL A 99 32.35 -7.25 15.87
C VAL A 99 31.80 -7.67 17.23
N GLY A 100 30.47 -7.65 17.40
CA GLY A 100 29.84 -7.96 18.68
C GLY A 100 29.86 -9.44 19.06
N TRP A 101 30.07 -10.33 18.09
CA TRP A 101 30.16 -11.78 18.29
C TRP A 101 31.58 -12.35 18.16
N THR A 102 32.60 -11.52 18.19
CA THR A 102 33.96 -12.00 18.44
C THR A 102 34.08 -12.36 19.91
N GLY A 103 33.89 -13.62 20.23
CA GLY A 103 34.19 -14.12 21.57
C GLY A 103 35.68 -13.98 21.83
N VAL A 104 36.02 -13.16 22.83
CA VAL A 104 37.37 -13.13 23.37
C VAL A 104 37.53 -14.36 24.23
N VAL A 105 37.94 -15.46 23.60
CA VAL A 105 38.57 -16.56 24.37
C VAL A 105 40.02 -16.06 24.63
N PRO A 106 40.52 -16.08 25.87
CA PRO A 106 41.87 -15.65 26.16
C PRO A 106 42.84 -16.26 25.14
N ASN A 107 43.56 -15.40 24.40
CA ASN A 107 44.53 -15.72 23.35
C ASN A 107 44.00 -16.19 21.99
N THR A 108 42.72 -16.23 21.70
CA THR A 108 42.20 -16.56 20.37
C THR A 108 40.96 -15.72 20.02
N TYR A 109 40.98 -15.06 18.85
CA TYR A 109 39.83 -14.47 18.23
C TYR A 109 39.07 -15.58 17.48
N ILE A 110 38.05 -16.14 18.07
CA ILE A 110 37.14 -17.06 17.38
C ILE A 110 35.90 -16.31 17.07
N PRO A 111 35.58 -16.02 15.78
CA PRO A 111 34.28 -15.53 15.40
C PRO A 111 33.25 -16.60 15.74
N LEU A 112 32.34 -16.31 16.67
CA LEU A 112 31.29 -17.22 17.05
C LEU A 112 30.22 -17.23 15.93
N PRO A 113 29.96 -18.33 15.22
CA PRO A 113 29.08 -18.37 14.06
C PRO A 113 27.60 -18.15 14.43
N TRP A 114 27.27 -18.25 15.71
CA TRP A 114 25.88 -18.16 16.20
C TRP A 114 25.22 -16.80 15.95
N GLY A 115 25.92 -15.71 16.12
CA GLY A 115 25.37 -14.36 15.86
C GLY A 115 25.04 -14.18 14.40
N VAL A 116 25.91 -14.64 13.52
CA VAL A 116 25.69 -14.64 12.07
C VAL A 116 24.49 -15.51 11.70
N ALA A 117 24.38 -16.71 12.30
CA ALA A 117 23.24 -17.60 12.06
C ALA A 117 21.91 -16.96 12.54
N VAL A 118 21.88 -16.40 13.76
CA VAL A 118 20.67 -15.76 14.30
C VAL A 118 20.25 -14.56 13.46
N ASP A 119 21.16 -13.65 13.13
CA ASP A 119 20.84 -12.47 12.33
C ASP A 119 20.50 -12.79 10.88
N GLY A 120 21.11 -13.85 10.31
CA GLY A 120 20.74 -14.39 9.01
C GLY A 120 19.31 -14.94 8.99
N ILE A 121 18.96 -15.76 9.99
CA ILE A 121 17.62 -16.36 10.11
C ILE A 121 16.55 -15.29 10.40
N THR A 122 16.83 -14.34 11.29
CA THR A 122 15.91 -13.26 11.64
C THR A 122 15.81 -12.18 10.55
N GLY A 123 16.80 -12.13 9.66
CA GLY A 123 16.89 -11.13 8.61
C GLY A 123 17.23 -9.73 9.12
N ALA A 124 17.89 -9.62 10.28
CA ALA A 124 18.24 -8.34 10.92
C ALA A 124 19.10 -7.42 10.04
N TRP A 125 19.79 -7.97 9.03
CA TRP A 125 20.62 -7.22 8.07
C TRP A 125 19.83 -6.59 6.92
N TRP A 126 18.53 -6.85 6.82
CA TRP A 126 17.72 -6.35 5.73
C TRP A 126 16.87 -5.14 6.16
N LYS A 127 16.55 -4.29 5.21
CA LYS A 127 15.63 -3.16 5.34
C LYS A 127 14.90 -2.94 4.02
N PRO A 128 13.75 -2.24 4.00
CA PRO A 128 13.12 -1.79 2.77
C PRO A 128 14.09 -0.99 1.90
N ASP A 129 14.01 -1.15 0.59
CA ASP A 129 14.81 -0.36 -0.35
C ASP A 129 14.14 1.00 -0.59
N ILE A 130 14.78 2.06 -0.16
CA ILE A 130 14.28 3.44 -0.33
C ILE A 130 14.29 3.92 -1.79
N ASN A 131 14.90 3.15 -2.70
CA ASN A 131 14.86 3.44 -4.14
C ASN A 131 13.65 2.75 -4.81
N GLU A 132 12.88 1.97 -4.09
CA GLU A 132 11.62 1.43 -4.59
C GLU A 132 10.53 2.50 -4.56
N THR A 133 9.75 2.58 -5.63
CA THR A 133 8.69 3.59 -5.76
C THR A 133 7.70 3.51 -4.61
N GLY A 134 7.39 4.64 -3.99
CA GLY A 134 6.47 4.70 -2.86
C GLY A 134 7.11 4.40 -1.51
N VAL A 135 8.40 4.04 -1.44
CA VAL A 135 9.10 3.78 -0.18
C VAL A 135 9.97 4.96 0.19
N SER A 136 9.82 5.48 1.41
CA SER A 136 10.70 6.49 1.96
C SER A 136 11.08 6.17 3.40
N LYS A 137 12.21 6.70 3.84
CA LYS A 137 12.71 6.49 5.20
C LYS A 137 12.33 7.69 6.05
N ILE A 138 11.66 7.46 7.18
CA ILE A 138 11.39 8.49 8.19
C ILE A 138 12.56 8.59 9.16
N ASP A 139 12.94 7.47 9.77
CA ASP A 139 14.09 7.38 10.68
C ASP A 139 14.76 6.00 10.58
N TYR A 140 15.55 5.64 11.62
CA TYR A 140 16.34 4.40 11.60
C TYR A 140 15.50 3.13 11.43
N ASP A 141 14.33 3.07 12.07
CA ASP A 141 13.45 1.90 12.10
C ASP A 141 12.03 2.17 11.56
N HIS A 142 11.76 3.38 11.05
CA HIS A 142 10.46 3.76 10.51
C HIS A 142 10.56 4.04 9.02
N PHE A 143 9.70 3.36 8.24
CA PHE A 143 9.60 3.51 6.79
C PHE A 143 8.18 3.89 6.42
N LEU A 144 8.05 4.85 5.50
CA LEU A 144 6.78 5.28 4.94
C LEU A 144 6.56 4.61 3.59
N TYR A 145 5.39 4.03 3.43
CA TYR A 145 4.87 3.46 2.19
C TYR A 145 3.72 4.33 1.69
N THR A 146 3.93 5.03 0.60
CA THR A 146 2.91 5.87 -0.03
C THR A 146 2.28 5.12 -1.19
N ILE A 147 0.98 4.87 -1.12
CA ILE A 147 0.23 4.13 -2.14
C ILE A 147 -0.68 5.10 -2.88
N ASN A 148 -0.43 5.27 -4.17
CA ASN A 148 -1.26 6.08 -5.05
C ASN A 148 -2.43 5.24 -5.55
N TYR A 149 -3.42 5.05 -4.68
CA TYR A 149 -4.63 4.29 -4.97
C TYR A 149 -5.51 5.01 -5.98
N LYS A 150 -6.04 4.26 -6.96
CA LYS A 150 -7.05 4.75 -7.89
C LYS A 150 -8.37 4.08 -7.55
N ALA A 151 -9.31 4.85 -7.01
CA ALA A 151 -10.64 4.36 -6.70
C ALA A 151 -11.43 4.09 -8.00
N ILE A 152 -11.41 2.84 -8.45
CA ILE A 152 -12.19 2.38 -9.62
C ILE A 152 -13.50 1.77 -9.08
N PRO A 153 -14.69 2.34 -9.40
CA PRO A 153 -15.95 1.78 -8.96
C PRO A 153 -16.14 0.34 -9.47
N LYS A 154 -16.66 -0.55 -8.63
CA LYS A 154 -16.99 -1.91 -9.04
C LYS A 154 -18.12 -1.87 -10.08
N ALA A 155 -17.92 -2.55 -11.21
CA ALA A 155 -18.88 -2.59 -12.32
C ALA A 155 -20.26 -3.13 -11.91
N ASP A 156 -20.32 -4.06 -10.94
CA ASP A 156 -21.57 -4.64 -10.44
C ASP A 156 -22.36 -3.74 -9.48
N GLN A 157 -21.77 -2.64 -9.04
CA GLN A 157 -22.41 -1.62 -8.19
C GLN A 157 -22.55 -0.28 -8.91
N ILE A 158 -22.62 -0.28 -10.21
CA ILE A 158 -23.34 0.77 -10.91
C ILE A 158 -24.82 0.55 -10.55
N ILE A 159 -25.18 0.77 -9.26
CA ILE A 159 -26.46 1.38 -8.99
C ILE A 159 -26.42 2.58 -9.94
N PRO A 160 -27.35 2.72 -10.89
CA PRO A 160 -27.43 3.97 -11.62
C PRO A 160 -27.58 5.02 -10.50
N THR A 161 -26.44 5.62 -10.07
CA THR A 161 -26.51 6.96 -9.55
C THR A 161 -27.27 7.61 -10.66
N GLU A 162 -28.51 7.96 -10.36
CA GLU A 162 -29.25 8.87 -11.16
C GLU A 162 -28.34 10.08 -11.36
N THR A 163 -27.40 9.97 -12.28
CA THR A 163 -27.07 11.08 -13.14
C THR A 163 -28.44 11.67 -13.41
N PRO A 164 -28.71 12.93 -13.05
CA PRO A 164 -30.01 13.48 -13.40
C PRO A 164 -30.21 12.98 -14.80
N LYS A 165 -31.07 11.98 -14.94
CA LYS A 165 -31.42 11.45 -16.23
C LYS A 165 -31.56 12.71 -17.07
N GLU A 166 -30.56 12.98 -17.91
CA GLU A 166 -30.95 13.45 -19.19
C GLU A 166 -31.97 12.42 -19.57
N LYS A 167 -33.23 12.79 -19.31
CA LYS A 167 -34.37 12.01 -19.68
C LYS A 167 -34.05 11.53 -21.08
N ALA A 168 -33.74 10.24 -21.25
CA ALA A 168 -34.09 9.59 -22.49
C ALA A 168 -35.55 9.97 -22.61
N SER A 169 -35.74 11.07 -23.28
CA SER A 169 -37.03 11.62 -23.65
C SER A 169 -37.78 10.43 -24.20
N PRO A 170 -38.95 10.05 -23.66
CA PRO A 170 -39.83 9.15 -24.35
C PRO A 170 -39.88 9.72 -25.75
N GLU A 171 -39.50 8.93 -26.75
CA GLU A 171 -39.34 9.30 -28.16
C GLU A 171 -40.27 10.46 -28.48
N LYS A 172 -39.70 11.70 -28.49
CA LYS A 172 -40.52 12.91 -28.54
C LYS A 172 -41.36 12.78 -29.83
N SER A 173 -42.66 12.78 -29.69
CA SER A 173 -43.58 12.79 -30.82
C SER A 173 -43.05 13.84 -31.84
N LYS A 174 -43.15 13.51 -33.15
CA LYS A 174 -42.78 14.47 -34.23
C LYS A 174 -43.33 15.88 -33.97
N THR A 175 -44.52 15.96 -33.38
CA THR A 175 -45.17 17.21 -32.97
C THR A 175 -44.41 17.94 -31.85
N ASP A 176 -43.84 17.24 -30.90
CA ASP A 176 -43.08 17.88 -29.81
C ASP A 176 -41.72 18.40 -30.30
N ARG A 177 -41.05 17.66 -31.21
CA ARG A 177 -39.82 18.11 -31.86
C ARG A 177 -40.04 19.35 -32.73
N LEU A 178 -41.13 19.38 -33.49
CA LEU A 178 -41.48 20.54 -34.30
C LEU A 178 -41.83 21.78 -33.46
N ARG A 179 -42.47 21.57 -32.29
CA ARG A 179 -42.76 22.69 -31.37
C ARG A 179 -41.48 23.27 -30.73
N GLU A 180 -40.56 22.40 -30.35
CA GLU A 180 -39.29 22.82 -29.79
C GLU A 180 -38.42 23.58 -30.84
N LEU A 181 -38.41 23.06 -32.09
CA LEU A 181 -37.73 23.72 -33.20
C LEU A 181 -38.27 25.12 -33.49
N LYS A 182 -39.58 25.28 -33.40
CA LYS A 182 -40.24 26.59 -33.56
C LYS A 182 -39.90 27.55 -32.45
N GLN A 183 -39.82 27.04 -31.23
CA GLN A 183 -39.40 27.86 -30.07
C GLN A 183 -37.98 28.39 -30.24
N LEU A 184 -37.06 27.56 -30.73
CA LEU A 184 -35.66 27.95 -31.00
C LEU A 184 -35.55 29.04 -32.08
N LEU A 185 -36.47 29.01 -33.06
CA LEU A 185 -36.57 30.06 -34.09
C LEU A 185 -37.11 31.36 -33.47
N ASP A 186 -38.17 31.28 -32.64
CA ASP A 186 -38.78 32.42 -31.98
C ASP A 186 -37.84 33.08 -30.98
N ASP A 187 -36.99 32.27 -30.33
CA ASP A 187 -35.91 32.72 -29.40
C ASP A 187 -34.66 33.29 -30.14
N GLY A 188 -34.65 33.25 -31.48
CA GLY A 188 -33.59 33.80 -32.33
C GLY A 188 -32.28 32.97 -32.29
N ILE A 189 -32.37 31.73 -31.82
CA ILE A 189 -31.20 30.80 -31.71
C ILE A 189 -30.95 30.11 -33.05
N LEU A 190 -32.03 29.89 -33.87
CA LEU A 190 -31.97 29.32 -35.20
C LEU A 190 -32.37 30.37 -36.24
N THR A 191 -31.71 30.28 -37.39
CA THR A 191 -32.12 31.04 -38.58
C THR A 191 -33.29 30.38 -39.28
N GLN A 192 -34.05 31.15 -40.07
CA GLN A 192 -35.16 30.65 -40.88
C GLN A 192 -34.76 29.49 -41.80
N GLU A 193 -33.58 29.56 -42.39
CA GLU A 193 -33.03 28.52 -43.28
C GLU A 193 -32.74 27.21 -42.54
N GLU A 194 -32.13 27.32 -41.36
CA GLU A 194 -31.84 26.16 -40.51
C GLU A 194 -33.12 25.50 -39.99
N TYR A 195 -34.12 26.30 -39.62
CA TYR A 195 -35.42 25.82 -39.21
C TYR A 195 -36.11 24.97 -40.30
N GLU A 196 -36.21 25.48 -41.53
CA GLU A 196 -36.84 24.74 -42.65
C GLU A 196 -36.08 23.45 -42.97
N LYS A 197 -34.77 23.46 -42.89
CA LYS A 197 -33.91 22.28 -43.10
C LYS A 197 -34.13 21.19 -42.05
N GLU A 198 -34.17 21.56 -40.77
CA GLU A 198 -34.36 20.57 -39.69
C GLU A 198 -35.81 20.09 -39.64
N LYS A 199 -36.81 20.95 -39.95
CA LYS A 199 -38.20 20.60 -40.08
C LYS A 199 -38.43 19.55 -41.17
N SER A 200 -37.81 19.67 -42.35
CA SER A 200 -37.92 18.67 -43.43
C SER A 200 -37.37 17.30 -42.99
N LYS A 201 -36.23 17.27 -42.27
CA LYS A 201 -35.68 16.03 -41.75
C LYS A 201 -36.61 15.32 -40.75
N ILE A 202 -37.24 16.09 -39.84
CA ILE A 202 -38.18 15.53 -38.88
C ILE A 202 -39.42 14.94 -39.58
N LEU A 203 -39.85 15.55 -40.68
CA LEU A 203 -41.02 15.08 -41.45
C LEU A 203 -40.70 13.88 -42.32
N GLU A 204 -39.46 13.74 -42.80
CA GLU A 204 -38.99 12.63 -43.67
C GLU A 204 -38.56 11.39 -42.87
N SER A 205 -38.33 11.51 -41.54
CA SER A 205 -37.97 10.37 -40.69
C SER A 205 -39.19 9.51 -40.38
N ASP A 206 -39.47 8.53 -41.25
CA ASP A 206 -40.42 7.45 -40.99
C ASP A 206 -39.76 6.32 -40.20
#